data_fa4c6ae9e4d2883be6ed7b425f4ccf04
#
_entry.id   fa4c6ae9e4d2883be6ed7b425f4ccf04
#
_cell.length_a   1.000
_cell.length_b   1.000
_cell.length_c   1.000
_cell.angle_alpha   90.00
_cell.angle_beta   90.00
_cell.angle_gamma   90.00
#
_symmetry.space_group_name_H-M   'P 1'
#
loop_
_entity.id
_entity.type
_entity.pdbx_description
1 polymer ?
#
loop_
_entity_poly.entity_id
_entity_poly.type
_entity_poly.pdbx_seq_one_letter_code
_entity_poly.pdbx_strand_id
1 'polypeptide(L)'
;TDEVLAAFPVPMRGQFHQDILEHRLRREIIATKLANRLVNRMGLIHPFELAEEEGASLAQVAAAFVAAERLFGMAKVWQRIETAEMGEQARIVLFERAAAALADHIADLLRVGGHSCEPSKLVAELHGAVTGLAKDTDSLLSGEIRAQSGRMLSQLAEVGAPSAEAALVARLQDMDGAVGIARLAGESGRSPRDITLAFADLGARIGLDWAQQTAARMSPTDPWERLLVNGLARDFQQMRL
;
A
#
# COMPACT_ATOMS: atom_id res chain seq x y z
N THR A 1 -13.70 3.81 -16.07
CA THR A 1 -15.06 4.38 -16.27
C THR A 1 -15.36 5.45 -15.23
N ASP A 2 -15.24 5.12 -13.93
CA ASP A 2 -15.59 6.04 -12.83
C ASP A 2 -14.66 7.26 -12.75
N GLU A 3 -13.40 7.11 -13.11
CA GLU A 3 -12.41 8.19 -13.09
C GLU A 3 -12.73 9.31 -14.11
N VAL A 4 -13.22 8.93 -15.30
CA VAL A 4 -13.64 9.92 -16.30
C VAL A 4 -14.88 10.67 -15.81
N LEU A 5 -15.88 9.94 -15.34
CA LEU A 5 -17.10 10.55 -14.81
C LEU A 5 -16.79 11.52 -13.65
N ALA A 6 -15.88 11.13 -12.77
CA ALA A 6 -15.45 11.97 -11.65
C ALA A 6 -14.74 13.28 -12.07
N ALA A 7 -14.28 13.38 -13.33
CA ALA A 7 -13.69 14.61 -13.86
C ALA A 7 -14.70 15.70 -14.21
N PHE A 8 -15.98 15.34 -14.33
CA PHE A 8 -17.03 16.26 -14.73
C PHE A 8 -17.93 16.64 -13.53
N PRO A 9 -18.55 17.82 -13.55
CA PRO A 9 -19.50 18.23 -12.51
C PRO A 9 -20.64 17.23 -12.33
N VAL A 10 -21.08 17.04 -11.09
CA VAL A 10 -22.12 16.06 -10.73
C VAL A 10 -23.38 16.19 -11.60
N PRO A 11 -23.95 17.40 -11.88
CA PRO A 11 -25.13 17.52 -12.73
C PRO A 11 -24.97 16.99 -14.15
N MET A 12 -23.74 17.06 -14.69
CA MET A 12 -23.46 16.61 -16.06
C MET A 12 -23.32 15.09 -16.17
N ARG A 13 -22.91 14.42 -15.08
CA ARG A 13 -22.63 12.98 -15.10
C ARG A 13 -23.83 12.11 -15.47
N GLY A 14 -25.03 12.52 -15.06
CA GLY A 14 -26.25 11.81 -15.42
C GLY A 14 -26.71 12.11 -16.85
N GLN A 15 -26.78 13.40 -17.18
CA GLN A 15 -27.31 13.87 -18.45
C GLN A 15 -26.43 13.47 -19.66
N PHE A 16 -25.10 13.54 -19.50
CA PHE A 16 -24.12 13.28 -20.56
C PHE A 16 -23.27 12.03 -20.28
N HIS A 17 -23.85 11.03 -19.61
CA HIS A 17 -23.12 9.85 -19.16
C HIS A 17 -22.31 9.18 -20.27
N GLN A 18 -22.98 8.87 -21.39
CA GLN A 18 -22.33 8.17 -22.52
C GLN A 18 -21.32 9.06 -23.24
N ASP A 19 -21.67 10.33 -23.47
CA ASP A 19 -20.76 11.29 -24.12
C ASP A 19 -19.47 11.49 -23.32
N ILE A 20 -19.57 11.49 -21.97
CA ILE A 20 -18.40 11.56 -21.10
C ILE A 20 -17.55 10.29 -21.19
N LEU A 21 -18.16 9.11 -21.22
CA LEU A 21 -17.43 7.84 -21.36
C LEU A 21 -16.74 7.69 -22.71
N GLU A 22 -17.32 8.25 -23.77
CA GLU A 22 -16.79 8.24 -25.12
C GLU A 22 -15.97 9.48 -25.46
N HIS A 23 -15.74 10.35 -24.47
CA HIS A 23 -14.99 11.60 -24.71
C HIS A 23 -13.62 11.32 -25.31
N ARG A 24 -13.30 12.06 -26.41
CA ARG A 24 -12.07 11.83 -27.18
C ARG A 24 -10.78 11.96 -26.36
N LEU A 25 -10.77 12.80 -25.32
CA LEU A 25 -9.64 13.02 -24.40
C LEU A 25 -9.76 12.20 -23.11
N ARG A 26 -10.56 11.13 -23.11
CA ARG A 26 -10.78 10.34 -21.87
C ARG A 26 -9.48 9.76 -21.29
N ARG A 27 -8.53 9.36 -22.15
CA ARG A 27 -7.25 8.80 -21.72
C ARG A 27 -6.40 9.86 -21.04
N GLU A 28 -6.32 11.04 -21.60
CA GLU A 28 -5.60 12.19 -21.08
C GLU A 28 -6.20 12.66 -19.76
N ILE A 29 -7.53 12.69 -19.66
CA ILE A 29 -8.26 13.03 -18.42
C ILE A 29 -7.93 12.02 -17.31
N ILE A 30 -7.98 10.72 -17.61
CA ILE A 30 -7.63 9.67 -16.65
C ILE A 30 -6.16 9.79 -16.25
N ALA A 31 -5.25 9.92 -17.22
CA ALA A 31 -3.82 10.02 -16.95
C ALA A 31 -3.48 11.22 -16.07
N THR A 32 -4.05 12.40 -16.38
CA THR A 32 -3.84 13.61 -15.56
C THR A 32 -4.37 13.45 -14.15
N LYS A 33 -5.58 12.89 -13.99
CA LYS A 33 -6.14 12.65 -12.65
C LYS A 33 -5.33 11.63 -11.86
N LEU A 34 -4.90 10.56 -12.50
CA LEU A 34 -4.10 9.52 -11.87
C LEU A 34 -2.73 10.07 -11.45
N ALA A 35 -2.05 10.82 -12.34
CA ALA A 35 -0.79 11.46 -12.03
C ALA A 35 -0.91 12.43 -10.85
N ASN A 36 -1.92 13.31 -10.85
CA ASN A 36 -2.18 14.22 -9.73
C ASN A 36 -2.46 13.47 -8.43
N ARG A 37 -3.27 12.41 -8.46
CA ARG A 37 -3.55 11.59 -7.29
C ARG A 37 -2.29 10.91 -6.75
N LEU A 38 -1.48 10.36 -7.63
CA LEU A 38 -0.22 9.70 -7.29
C LEU A 38 0.76 10.68 -6.62
N VAL A 39 0.96 11.87 -7.22
CA VAL A 39 1.79 12.93 -6.66
C VAL A 39 1.25 13.44 -5.32
N ASN A 40 -0.06 13.63 -5.19
CA ASN A 40 -0.67 14.12 -3.95
C ASN A 40 -0.59 13.11 -2.80
N ARG A 41 -0.50 11.80 -3.09
CA ARG A 41 -0.45 10.73 -2.07
C ARG A 41 0.95 10.25 -1.76
N MET A 42 1.86 10.29 -2.72
CA MET A 42 3.22 9.74 -2.59
C MET A 42 4.33 10.79 -2.75
N GLY A 43 3.98 12.02 -3.14
CA GLY A 43 4.96 13.02 -3.54
C GLY A 43 5.45 12.84 -4.97
N LEU A 44 6.25 13.80 -5.43
CA LEU A 44 6.69 13.86 -6.83
C LEU A 44 7.75 12.80 -7.16
N ILE A 45 8.66 12.52 -6.23
CA ILE A 45 9.86 11.71 -6.48
C ILE A 45 9.59 10.20 -6.29
N HIS A 46 8.82 9.85 -5.30
CA HIS A 46 8.64 8.46 -4.86
C HIS A 46 8.16 7.48 -5.94
N PRO A 47 7.26 7.85 -6.88
CA PRO A 47 6.91 6.95 -7.99
C PRO A 47 8.09 6.61 -8.91
N PHE A 48 9.05 7.51 -9.06
CA PHE A 48 10.26 7.28 -9.84
C PHE A 48 11.25 6.39 -9.08
N GLU A 49 11.38 6.59 -7.77
CA GLU A 49 12.18 5.72 -6.90
C GLU A 49 11.67 4.27 -6.96
N LEU A 50 10.35 4.06 -6.84
CA LEU A 50 9.72 2.75 -6.99
C LEU A 50 9.93 2.14 -8.39
N ALA A 51 9.83 2.95 -9.45
CA ALA A 51 10.07 2.48 -10.80
C ALA A 51 11.50 1.97 -10.99
N GLU A 52 12.48 2.72 -10.45
CA GLU A 52 13.91 2.35 -10.50
C GLU A 52 14.20 1.11 -9.65
N GLU A 53 13.70 1.09 -8.42
CA GLU A 53 13.91 0.02 -7.45
C GLU A 53 13.34 -1.33 -7.93
N GLU A 54 12.13 -1.31 -8.49
CA GLU A 54 11.44 -2.53 -8.92
C GLU A 54 11.66 -2.85 -10.42
N GLY A 55 12.48 -2.07 -11.12
CA GLY A 55 12.72 -2.24 -12.57
C GLY A 55 11.43 -2.11 -13.40
N ALA A 56 10.48 -1.28 -12.94
CA ALA A 56 9.17 -1.12 -13.52
C ALA A 56 9.04 0.21 -14.28
N SER A 57 8.12 0.28 -15.24
CA SER A 57 7.74 1.54 -15.86
C SER A 57 6.81 2.36 -14.95
N LEU A 58 6.80 3.68 -15.10
CA LEU A 58 5.84 4.54 -14.38
C LEU A 58 4.37 4.15 -14.63
N ALA A 59 4.06 3.61 -15.80
CA ALA A 59 2.73 3.10 -16.10
C ALA A 59 2.38 1.87 -15.25
N GLN A 60 3.33 0.98 -15.00
CA GLN A 60 3.17 -0.16 -14.10
C GLN A 60 3.05 0.29 -12.64
N VAL A 61 3.86 1.24 -12.19
CA VAL A 61 3.72 1.86 -10.86
C VAL A 61 2.33 2.47 -10.69
N ALA A 62 1.85 3.23 -11.67
CA ALA A 62 0.51 3.83 -11.63
C ALA A 62 -0.61 2.76 -11.62
N ALA A 63 -0.44 1.66 -12.35
CA ALA A 63 -1.38 0.53 -12.34
C ALA A 63 -1.40 -0.18 -10.98
N ALA A 64 -0.22 -0.45 -10.40
CA ALA A 64 -0.08 -1.05 -9.08
C ALA A 64 -0.64 -0.13 -7.97
N PHE A 65 -0.42 1.19 -8.08
CA PHE A 65 -1.04 2.18 -7.19
C PHE A 65 -2.58 2.08 -7.18
N VAL A 66 -3.22 2.00 -8.37
CA VAL A 66 -4.69 1.85 -8.46
C VAL A 66 -5.15 0.54 -7.84
N ALA A 67 -4.41 -0.54 -8.05
CA ALA A 67 -4.72 -1.83 -7.44
C ALA A 67 -4.57 -1.79 -5.92
N ALA A 68 -3.46 -1.24 -5.40
CA ALA A 68 -3.21 -1.08 -3.97
C ALA A 68 -4.28 -0.23 -3.28
N GLU A 69 -4.64 0.93 -3.85
CA GLU A 69 -5.71 1.77 -3.30
C GLU A 69 -7.03 1.01 -3.12
N ARG A 70 -7.36 0.12 -4.06
CA ARG A 70 -8.59 -0.68 -4.00
C ARG A 70 -8.49 -1.85 -3.02
N LEU A 71 -7.38 -2.58 -3.05
CA LEU A 71 -7.17 -3.76 -2.19
C LEU A 71 -7.13 -3.40 -0.72
N PHE A 72 -6.46 -2.30 -0.38
CA PHE A 72 -6.25 -1.87 1.00
C PHE A 72 -7.23 -0.78 1.46
N GLY A 73 -8.21 -0.43 0.62
CA GLY A 73 -9.27 0.53 0.98
C GLY A 73 -8.75 1.94 1.27
N MET A 74 -7.69 2.37 0.57
CA MET A 74 -6.99 3.63 0.83
C MET A 74 -7.87 4.88 0.72
N ALA A 75 -8.92 4.85 -0.11
CA ALA A 75 -9.87 5.96 -0.18
C ALA A 75 -10.49 6.30 1.18
N LYS A 76 -10.84 5.28 1.97
CA LYS A 76 -11.36 5.47 3.34
C LYS A 76 -10.26 5.95 4.30
N VAL A 77 -9.04 5.45 4.15
CA VAL A 77 -7.90 5.89 4.98
C VAL A 77 -7.65 7.38 4.78
N TRP A 78 -7.52 7.81 3.53
CA TRP A 78 -7.30 9.22 3.19
C TRP A 78 -8.43 10.11 3.71
N GLN A 79 -9.69 9.73 3.46
CA GLN A 79 -10.84 10.47 3.95
C GLN A 79 -10.81 10.63 5.48
N ARG A 80 -10.52 9.56 6.21
CA ARG A 80 -10.45 9.59 7.67
C ARG A 80 -9.35 10.54 8.16
N ILE A 81 -8.15 10.50 7.59
CA ILE A 81 -7.04 11.38 7.96
C ILE A 81 -7.39 12.84 7.62
N GLU A 82 -8.04 13.10 6.47
CA GLU A 82 -8.40 14.44 6.02
C GLU A 82 -9.49 15.09 6.90
N THR A 83 -10.46 14.30 7.38
CA THR A 83 -11.66 14.82 8.04
C THR A 83 -11.63 14.71 9.57
N ALA A 84 -10.73 13.90 10.15
CA ALA A 84 -10.67 13.75 11.60
C ALA A 84 -10.16 15.04 12.27
N GLU A 85 -10.70 15.34 13.45
CA GLU A 85 -10.26 16.44 14.29
C GLU A 85 -8.91 16.09 14.95
N MET A 86 -7.84 16.74 14.51
CA MET A 86 -6.48 16.56 15.05
C MET A 86 -5.60 17.75 14.70
N GLY A 87 -4.47 17.87 15.38
CA GLY A 87 -3.43 18.85 15.06
C GLY A 87 -2.76 18.55 13.69
N GLU A 88 -2.20 19.59 13.07
CA GLU A 88 -1.56 19.48 11.76
C GLU A 88 -0.38 18.50 11.77
N GLN A 89 0.43 18.51 12.84
CA GLN A 89 1.54 17.57 13.01
C GLN A 89 1.10 16.11 12.99
N ALA A 90 0.04 15.78 13.73
CA ALA A 90 -0.52 14.42 13.74
C ALA A 90 -1.02 14.00 12.34
N ARG A 91 -1.66 14.92 11.63
CA ARG A 91 -2.16 14.70 10.28
C ARG A 91 -1.03 14.41 9.30
N ILE A 92 0.04 15.21 9.33
CA ILE A 92 1.22 15.00 8.49
C ILE A 92 1.84 13.62 8.76
N VAL A 93 2.07 13.27 10.02
CA VAL A 93 2.68 11.98 10.38
C VAL A 93 1.80 10.80 9.96
N LEU A 94 0.47 10.89 10.10
CA LEU A 94 -0.45 9.86 9.63
C LEU A 94 -0.41 9.71 8.10
N PHE A 95 -0.37 10.84 7.36
CA PHE A 95 -0.22 10.80 5.91
C PHE A 95 1.08 10.14 5.47
N GLU A 96 2.21 10.53 6.07
CA GLU A 96 3.52 9.94 5.77
C GLU A 96 3.55 8.43 6.03
N ARG A 97 3.00 7.98 7.16
CA ARG A 97 2.93 6.56 7.49
C ARG A 97 2.01 5.78 6.54
N ALA A 98 0.85 6.34 6.19
CA ALA A 98 -0.06 5.72 5.23
C ALA A 98 0.52 5.68 3.81
N ALA A 99 1.25 6.72 3.39
CA ALA A 99 1.93 6.77 2.10
C ALA A 99 3.08 5.75 2.04
N ALA A 100 3.86 5.59 3.11
CA ALA A 100 4.91 4.59 3.20
C ALA A 100 4.34 3.17 3.09
N ALA A 101 3.29 2.83 3.85
CA ALA A 101 2.64 1.52 3.74
C ALA A 101 2.07 1.28 2.32
N LEU A 102 1.47 2.30 1.70
CA LEU A 102 1.00 2.20 0.32
C LEU A 102 2.14 1.92 -0.65
N ALA A 103 3.30 2.54 -0.46
CA ALA A 103 4.48 2.30 -1.29
C ALA A 103 4.97 0.85 -1.21
N ASP A 104 5.00 0.28 0.00
CA ASP A 104 5.35 -1.12 0.20
C ASP A 104 4.37 -2.07 -0.50
N HIS A 105 3.06 -1.81 -0.39
CA HIS A 105 2.04 -2.58 -1.10
C HIS A 105 2.12 -2.44 -2.63
N ILE A 106 2.53 -1.27 -3.16
CA ILE A 106 2.76 -1.09 -4.59
C ILE A 106 3.95 -1.93 -5.05
N ALA A 107 5.05 -1.91 -4.31
CA ALA A 107 6.23 -2.73 -4.60
C ALA A 107 5.88 -4.23 -4.62
N ASP A 108 5.13 -4.71 -3.62
CA ASP A 108 4.65 -6.08 -3.59
C ASP A 108 3.79 -6.44 -4.81
N LEU A 109 2.89 -5.55 -5.23
CA LEU A 109 2.06 -5.75 -6.42
C LEU A 109 2.87 -5.76 -7.71
N LEU A 110 3.91 -4.95 -7.82
CA LEU A 110 4.82 -4.96 -8.97
C LEU A 110 5.58 -6.29 -9.06
N ARG A 111 6.06 -6.81 -7.94
CA ARG A 111 6.75 -8.11 -7.86
C ARG A 111 5.81 -9.28 -8.18
N VAL A 112 4.57 -9.23 -7.69
CA VAL A 112 3.56 -10.28 -7.92
C VAL A 112 2.98 -10.22 -9.33
N GLY A 113 2.65 -9.02 -9.83
CA GLY A 113 1.98 -8.83 -11.12
C GLY A 113 2.90 -8.98 -12.33
N GLY A 114 4.22 -8.93 -12.14
CA GLY A 114 5.18 -8.96 -13.25
C GLY A 114 4.96 -7.81 -14.23
N HIS A 115 5.27 -8.07 -15.51
CA HIS A 115 5.21 -7.04 -16.56
C HIS A 115 3.78 -6.67 -17.03
N SER A 116 2.76 -7.46 -16.68
CA SER A 116 1.35 -7.21 -17.09
C SER A 116 0.46 -6.90 -15.90
N CYS A 117 0.70 -5.76 -15.26
CA CYS A 117 -0.12 -5.30 -14.14
C CYS A 117 -1.43 -4.70 -14.64
N GLU A 118 -2.49 -5.52 -14.75
CA GLU A 118 -3.85 -5.04 -14.99
C GLU A 118 -4.59 -4.87 -13.66
N PRO A 119 -4.89 -3.62 -13.21
CA PRO A 119 -5.40 -3.37 -11.85
C PRO A 119 -6.69 -4.13 -11.54
N SER A 120 -7.61 -4.20 -12.50
CA SER A 120 -8.90 -4.87 -12.29
C SER A 120 -8.74 -6.37 -12.06
N LYS A 121 -7.81 -7.00 -12.78
CA LYS A 121 -7.52 -8.43 -12.67
C LYS A 121 -6.84 -8.74 -11.35
N LEU A 122 -5.80 -7.99 -11.00
CA LEU A 122 -5.11 -8.14 -9.70
C LEU A 122 -6.06 -7.97 -8.51
N VAL A 123 -6.92 -6.96 -8.56
CA VAL A 123 -7.92 -6.76 -7.51
C VAL A 123 -8.90 -7.93 -7.45
N ALA A 124 -9.39 -8.43 -8.59
CA ALA A 124 -10.32 -9.57 -8.60
C ALA A 124 -9.69 -10.85 -8.03
N GLU A 125 -8.43 -11.10 -8.33
CA GLU A 125 -7.70 -12.28 -7.86
C GLU A 125 -7.34 -12.22 -6.37
N LEU A 126 -6.92 -11.06 -5.88
CA LEU A 126 -6.32 -10.91 -4.54
C LEU A 126 -7.31 -10.42 -3.48
N HIS A 127 -8.42 -9.77 -3.87
CA HIS A 127 -9.31 -9.07 -2.94
C HIS A 127 -9.84 -9.95 -1.82
N GLY A 128 -10.27 -11.17 -2.15
CA GLY A 128 -10.83 -12.11 -1.16
C GLY A 128 -9.83 -12.48 -0.07
N ALA A 129 -8.61 -12.82 -0.48
CA ALA A 129 -7.54 -13.21 0.44
C ALA A 129 -7.04 -12.03 1.27
N VAL A 130 -6.76 -10.88 0.64
CA VAL A 130 -6.30 -9.65 1.34
C VAL A 130 -7.35 -9.17 2.35
N THR A 131 -8.64 -9.17 1.98
CA THR A 131 -9.73 -8.80 2.88
C THR A 131 -9.88 -9.79 4.05
N GLY A 132 -9.67 -11.08 3.80
CA GLY A 132 -9.65 -12.10 4.84
C GLY A 132 -8.50 -11.87 5.83
N LEU A 133 -7.29 -11.67 5.32
CA LEU A 133 -6.11 -11.36 6.14
C LEU A 133 -6.31 -10.09 6.97
N ALA A 134 -6.90 -9.04 6.39
CA ALA A 134 -7.18 -7.80 7.10
C ALA A 134 -8.09 -7.99 8.32
N LYS A 135 -9.01 -8.96 8.31
CA LYS A 135 -9.88 -9.26 9.45
C LYS A 135 -9.14 -10.00 10.56
N ASP A 136 -8.19 -10.84 10.20
CA ASP A 136 -7.49 -11.74 11.12
C ASP A 136 -6.10 -11.20 11.55
N THR A 137 -5.68 -10.04 11.07
CA THR A 137 -4.32 -9.48 11.25
C THR A 137 -3.86 -9.55 12.70
N ASP A 138 -4.65 -9.05 13.65
CA ASP A 138 -4.29 -9.00 15.07
C ASP A 138 -3.94 -10.38 15.66
N SER A 139 -4.54 -11.45 15.14
CA SER A 139 -4.32 -12.83 15.60
C SER A 139 -3.13 -13.50 14.92
N LEU A 140 -2.68 -12.96 13.79
CA LEU A 140 -1.66 -13.57 12.93
C LEU A 140 -0.27 -12.94 13.10
N LEU A 141 -0.17 -11.76 13.72
CA LEU A 141 1.10 -11.07 13.95
C LEU A 141 2.04 -11.86 14.84
N SER A 142 3.31 -11.95 14.47
CA SER A 142 4.37 -12.42 15.36
C SER A 142 4.52 -11.49 16.58
N GLY A 143 5.13 -11.98 17.64
CA GLY A 143 5.36 -11.18 18.85
C GLY A 143 6.16 -9.90 18.56
N GLU A 144 7.12 -9.97 17.66
CA GLU A 144 7.97 -8.84 17.29
C GLU A 144 7.24 -7.80 16.44
N ILE A 145 6.47 -8.22 15.43
CA ILE A 145 5.64 -7.33 14.62
C ILE A 145 4.57 -6.65 15.49
N ARG A 146 3.96 -7.39 16.40
CA ARG A 146 2.99 -6.82 17.36
C ARG A 146 3.64 -5.76 18.26
N ALA A 147 4.86 -5.99 18.73
CA ALA A 147 5.60 -5.01 19.51
C ALA A 147 5.95 -3.76 18.70
N GLN A 148 6.26 -3.93 17.42
CA GLN A 148 6.52 -2.80 16.49
C GLN A 148 5.25 -1.98 16.28
N SER A 149 4.12 -2.62 15.97
CA SER A 149 2.81 -1.97 15.84
C SER A 149 2.44 -1.20 17.11
N GLY A 150 2.66 -1.79 18.28
CA GLY A 150 2.46 -1.12 19.57
C GLY A 150 3.35 0.13 19.75
N ARG A 151 4.63 0.06 19.39
CA ARG A 151 5.52 1.23 19.42
C ARG A 151 5.05 2.34 18.48
N MET A 152 4.62 1.98 17.27
CA MET A 152 4.08 2.95 16.33
C MET A 152 2.82 3.63 16.85
N LEU A 153 1.88 2.88 17.41
CA LEU A 153 0.68 3.44 18.02
C LEU A 153 1.01 4.41 19.15
N SER A 154 2.02 4.09 19.98
CA SER A 154 2.50 5.01 21.03
C SER A 154 3.06 6.30 20.44
N GLN A 155 3.92 6.21 19.41
CA GLN A 155 4.47 7.39 18.72
C GLN A 155 3.37 8.25 18.08
N LEU A 156 2.37 7.64 17.46
CA LEU A 156 1.23 8.36 16.88
C LEU A 156 0.40 9.06 17.97
N ALA A 157 0.22 8.43 19.13
CA ALA A 157 -0.47 9.05 20.26
C ALA A 157 0.32 10.25 20.82
N GLU A 158 1.65 10.17 20.90
CA GLU A 158 2.52 11.27 21.35
C GLU A 158 2.40 12.54 20.49
N VAL A 159 2.17 12.38 19.18
CA VAL A 159 1.94 13.52 18.28
C VAL A 159 0.47 13.97 18.24
N GLY A 160 -0.41 13.34 19.03
CA GLY A 160 -1.81 13.71 19.15
C GLY A 160 -2.71 13.10 18.07
N ALA A 161 -2.31 12.01 17.44
CA ALA A 161 -3.17 11.31 16.49
C ALA A 161 -4.33 10.61 17.21
N PRO A 162 -5.58 10.75 16.74
CA PRO A 162 -6.70 10.03 17.33
C PRO A 162 -6.52 8.52 17.20
N SER A 163 -6.88 7.78 18.22
CA SER A 163 -6.61 6.33 18.31
C SER A 163 -7.21 5.50 17.15
N ALA A 164 -8.36 5.92 16.64
CA ALA A 164 -9.02 5.24 15.53
C ALA A 164 -8.26 5.39 14.21
N GLU A 165 -7.72 6.58 13.92
CA GLU A 165 -6.90 6.88 12.74
C GLU A 165 -5.52 6.24 12.86
N ALA A 166 -4.92 6.32 14.05
CA ALA A 166 -3.65 5.64 14.35
C ALA A 166 -3.76 4.13 14.15
N ALA A 167 -4.80 3.48 14.66
CA ALA A 167 -5.03 2.05 14.48
C ALA A 167 -5.28 1.69 13.00
N LEU A 168 -5.97 2.55 12.25
CA LEU A 168 -6.21 2.33 10.82
C LEU A 168 -4.90 2.34 10.02
N VAL A 169 -4.00 3.28 10.31
CA VAL A 169 -2.69 3.39 9.65
C VAL A 169 -1.74 2.27 10.09
N ALA A 170 -1.72 1.94 11.39
CA ALA A 170 -0.94 0.81 11.90
C ALA A 170 -1.30 -0.50 11.18
N ARG A 171 -2.60 -0.75 11.01
CA ARG A 171 -3.09 -1.93 10.30
C ARG A 171 -2.60 -2.03 8.86
N LEU A 172 -2.41 -0.93 8.15
CA LEU A 172 -1.82 -0.97 6.80
C LEU A 172 -0.40 -1.52 6.82
N GLN A 173 0.42 -1.10 7.78
CA GLN A 173 1.79 -1.62 7.94
C GLN A 173 1.80 -3.08 8.41
N ASP A 174 0.86 -3.46 9.28
CA ASP A 174 0.73 -4.84 9.75
C ASP A 174 0.32 -5.82 8.63
N MET A 175 -0.19 -5.30 7.51
CA MET A 175 -0.51 -6.05 6.30
C MET A 175 0.65 -6.14 5.30
N ASP A 176 1.86 -5.77 5.71
CA ASP A 176 3.06 -5.98 4.91
C ASP A 176 3.20 -7.46 4.53
N GLY A 177 3.48 -7.75 3.23
CA GLY A 177 3.51 -9.11 2.68
C GLY A 177 2.14 -9.72 2.34
N ALA A 178 1.02 -9.06 2.64
CA ALA A 178 -0.32 -9.62 2.40
C ALA A 178 -0.58 -9.97 0.92
N VAL A 179 0.01 -9.24 -0.02
CA VAL A 179 -0.10 -9.50 -1.46
C VAL A 179 0.59 -10.81 -1.83
N GLY A 180 1.83 -11.01 -1.37
CA GLY A 180 2.58 -12.24 -1.61
C GLY A 180 1.94 -13.46 -0.96
N ILE A 181 1.47 -13.30 0.28
CA ILE A 181 0.72 -14.33 1.00
C ILE A 181 -0.56 -14.72 0.25
N ALA A 182 -1.32 -13.74 -0.23
CA ALA A 182 -2.55 -13.97 -0.99
C ALA A 182 -2.29 -14.73 -2.30
N ARG A 183 -1.23 -14.36 -3.02
CA ARG A 183 -0.78 -15.06 -4.22
C ARG A 183 -0.39 -16.51 -3.92
N LEU A 184 0.49 -16.72 -2.95
CA LEU A 184 0.99 -18.04 -2.59
C LEU A 184 -0.15 -18.96 -2.11
N ALA A 185 -1.14 -18.41 -1.41
CA ALA A 185 -2.34 -19.13 -1.03
C ALA A 185 -3.14 -19.58 -2.25
N GLY A 186 -3.32 -18.71 -3.25
CA GLY A 186 -3.99 -19.04 -4.51
C GLY A 186 -3.25 -20.11 -5.31
N GLU A 187 -1.93 -20.02 -5.41
CA GLU A 187 -1.09 -20.98 -6.15
C GLU A 187 -0.99 -22.35 -5.46
N SER A 188 -0.89 -22.37 -4.14
CA SER A 188 -0.75 -23.62 -3.36
C SER A 188 -2.07 -24.29 -2.98
N GLY A 189 -3.20 -23.58 -3.13
CA GLY A 189 -4.51 -24.04 -2.65
C GLY A 189 -4.63 -24.10 -1.12
N ARG A 190 -3.69 -23.52 -0.38
CA ARG A 190 -3.71 -23.44 1.08
C ARG A 190 -4.48 -22.21 1.55
N SER A 191 -4.94 -22.24 2.81
CA SER A 191 -5.61 -21.05 3.35
C SER A 191 -4.62 -19.89 3.52
N PRO A 192 -5.03 -18.63 3.28
CA PRO A 192 -4.19 -17.46 3.56
C PRO A 192 -3.69 -17.42 5.00
N ARG A 193 -4.49 -17.90 5.95
CA ARG A 193 -4.13 -18.00 7.36
C ARG A 193 -2.93 -18.92 7.59
N ASP A 194 -2.93 -20.12 7.00
CA ASP A 194 -1.84 -21.09 7.17
C ASP A 194 -0.54 -20.57 6.57
N ILE A 195 -0.62 -19.91 5.41
CA ILE A 195 0.54 -19.25 4.77
C ILE A 195 1.06 -18.13 5.67
N THR A 196 0.18 -17.30 6.25
CA THR A 196 0.60 -16.21 7.16
C THR A 196 1.31 -16.75 8.41
N LEU A 197 0.81 -17.81 9.00
CA LEU A 197 1.45 -18.45 10.16
C LEU A 197 2.83 -19.01 9.79
N ALA A 198 2.96 -19.65 8.63
CA ALA A 198 4.24 -20.14 8.13
C ALA A 198 5.21 -18.98 7.82
N PHE A 199 4.74 -17.90 7.21
CA PHE A 199 5.51 -16.69 6.93
C PHE A 199 6.04 -16.05 8.22
N ALA A 200 5.20 -15.91 9.24
CA ALA A 200 5.58 -15.36 10.53
C ALA A 200 6.59 -16.28 11.28
N ASP A 201 6.33 -17.60 11.31
CA ASP A 201 7.24 -18.57 11.95
C ASP A 201 8.61 -18.58 11.27
N LEU A 202 8.64 -18.59 9.93
CA LEU A 202 9.88 -18.55 9.17
C LEU A 202 10.68 -17.26 9.47
N GLY A 203 10.02 -16.09 9.38
CA GLY A 203 10.65 -14.81 9.65
C GLY A 203 11.28 -14.73 11.04
N ALA A 204 10.58 -15.24 12.06
CA ALA A 204 11.08 -15.27 13.42
C ALA A 204 12.25 -16.25 13.60
N ARG A 205 12.15 -17.47 13.03
CA ARG A 205 13.17 -18.52 13.22
C ARG A 205 14.51 -18.27 12.54
N ILE A 206 14.49 -17.66 11.36
CA ILE A 206 15.73 -17.35 10.61
C ILE A 206 16.18 -15.90 10.76
N GLY A 207 15.50 -15.10 11.60
CA GLY A 207 15.91 -13.75 11.94
C GLY A 207 15.62 -12.70 10.86
N LEU A 208 14.75 -12.98 9.88
CA LEU A 208 14.37 -12.02 8.84
C LEU A 208 13.58 -10.84 9.39
N ASP A 209 12.77 -11.04 10.44
CA ASP A 209 12.06 -9.94 11.12
C ASP A 209 13.05 -8.93 11.70
N TRP A 210 14.11 -9.42 12.36
CA TRP A 210 15.18 -8.57 12.90
C TRP A 210 15.94 -7.85 11.78
N ALA A 211 16.29 -8.55 10.70
CA ALA A 211 17.04 -7.98 9.59
C ALA A 211 16.23 -6.87 8.88
N GLN A 212 14.96 -7.11 8.58
CA GLN A 212 14.05 -6.14 7.99
C GLN A 212 13.89 -4.90 8.88
N GLN A 213 13.68 -5.09 10.19
CA GLN A 213 13.55 -3.97 11.12
C GLN A 213 14.87 -3.19 11.28
N THR A 214 16.00 -3.86 11.21
CA THR A 214 17.31 -3.20 11.26
C THR A 214 17.52 -2.34 10.03
N ALA A 215 17.22 -2.86 8.83
CA ALA A 215 17.25 -2.09 7.59
C ALA A 215 16.30 -0.87 7.66
N ALA A 216 15.06 -1.05 8.11
CA ALA A 216 14.08 0.04 8.23
C ALA A 216 14.46 1.14 9.24
N ARG A 217 15.37 0.86 10.18
CA ARG A 217 15.91 1.85 11.15
C ARG A 217 17.12 2.61 10.64
N MET A 218 17.72 2.16 9.56
CA MET A 218 18.81 2.90 8.93
C MET A 218 18.27 4.23 8.40
N SER A 219 19.00 5.30 8.66
CA SER A 219 18.63 6.65 8.24
C SER A 219 19.64 7.16 7.24
N PRO A 220 19.60 6.68 6.00
CA PRO A 220 20.54 7.09 4.98
C PRO A 220 20.36 8.57 4.64
N THR A 221 21.45 9.28 4.49
CA THR A 221 21.47 10.71 4.13
C THR A 221 21.45 10.92 2.62
N ASP A 222 21.94 9.93 1.88
CA ASP A 222 21.99 9.94 0.43
C ASP A 222 20.74 9.27 -0.17
N PRO A 223 20.14 9.83 -1.24
CA PRO A 223 18.97 9.24 -1.91
C PRO A 223 19.21 7.81 -2.43
N TRP A 224 20.41 7.51 -2.93
CA TRP A 224 20.76 6.18 -3.43
C TRP A 224 20.92 5.16 -2.30
N GLU A 225 21.54 5.55 -1.19
CA GLU A 225 21.60 4.72 0.01
C GLU A 225 20.20 4.40 0.54
N ARG A 226 19.27 5.37 0.50
CA ARG A 226 17.88 5.19 0.90
C ARG A 226 17.18 4.16 0.01
N LEU A 227 17.37 4.26 -1.30
CA LEU A 227 16.84 3.31 -2.27
C LEU A 227 17.33 1.89 -1.97
N LEU A 228 18.65 1.72 -1.77
CA LEU A 228 19.25 0.44 -1.43
C LEU A 228 18.71 -0.15 -0.11
N VAL A 229 18.56 0.66 0.93
CA VAL A 229 18.07 0.22 2.23
C VAL A 229 16.61 -0.22 2.15
N ASN A 230 15.78 0.54 1.44
CA ASN A 230 14.38 0.19 1.22
C ASN A 230 14.26 -1.12 0.41
N GLY A 231 15.02 -1.25 -0.68
CA GLY A 231 15.08 -2.46 -1.48
C GLY A 231 15.49 -3.68 -0.65
N LEU A 232 16.54 -3.54 0.17
CA LEU A 232 17.00 -4.59 1.07
C LEU A 232 15.94 -5.03 2.09
N ALA A 233 15.23 -4.07 2.68
CA ALA A 233 14.14 -4.37 3.63
C ALA A 233 13.02 -5.19 2.97
N ARG A 234 12.66 -4.85 1.74
CA ARG A 234 11.66 -5.59 0.95
C ARG A 234 12.18 -6.94 0.48
N ASP A 235 13.47 -7.07 0.15
CA ASP A 235 14.06 -8.35 -0.20
C ASP A 235 14.03 -9.34 0.97
N PHE A 236 14.28 -8.88 2.19
CA PHE A 236 14.12 -9.72 3.39
C PHE A 236 12.67 -10.20 3.58
N GLN A 237 11.69 -9.37 3.22
CA GLN A 237 10.30 -9.79 3.24
C GLN A 237 10.01 -10.86 2.18
N GLN A 238 10.49 -10.67 0.94
CA GLN A 238 10.29 -11.63 -0.14
C GLN A 238 10.96 -13.00 0.09
N MET A 239 12.07 -13.03 0.84
CA MET A 239 12.73 -14.28 1.20
C MET A 239 11.87 -15.25 2.03
N ARG A 240 10.74 -14.79 2.57
CA ARG A 240 9.78 -15.61 3.34
C ARG A 240 8.69 -16.23 2.47
N LEU A 241 8.52 -15.73 1.25
CA LEU A 241 7.52 -16.15 0.29
C LEU A 241 8.08 -17.15 -0.70
#